data_06625aac0b81525b47075f524ff5067d
#
_entry.id   06625aac0b81525b47075f524ff5067d
#
_cell.length_a   1.000
_cell.length_b   1.000
_cell.length_c   1.000
_cell.angle_alpha   90.00
_cell.angle_beta   90.00
_cell.angle_gamma   90.00
#
_symmetry.space_group_name_H-M   'P 1'
#
loop_
_entity.id
_entity.type
_entity.pdbx_description
1 polymer ?
#
loop_
_entity_poly.entity_id
_entity_poly.type
_entity_poly.pdbx_seq_one_letter_code
_entity_poly.pdbx_strand_id
1 'polypeptide(L)'
;QKDFWLNKNCETYSTCYYFKERKRWFSAHLLIVNHHLFFANVASNGAVLPRFDAVIFDEAQNIEESATSFLGLKISNSYLYYFLDRLYHSRTRKGLLSRIEHDYVLHLRNQVGVVRKAVETFFARIVEEYGKKDLVLRLYKPIAIDNLIYFPMKELHESLKNFEGM
;
A
#
# COMPACT_ATOMS: atom_id res chain seq x y z
N GLN A 1 11.70 -6.02 5.87
CA GLN A 1 12.69 -6.38 4.80
C GLN A 1 12.85 -5.31 3.72
N LYS A 2 12.55 -4.02 4.01
CA LYS A 2 12.68 -2.91 3.03
C LYS A 2 14.08 -2.30 2.95
N ASP A 3 14.99 -2.64 3.86
CA ASP A 3 16.27 -1.93 4.04
C ASP A 3 17.47 -2.67 3.45
N PHE A 4 17.25 -3.71 2.65
CA PHE A 4 18.35 -4.50 2.09
C PHE A 4 19.06 -3.85 0.89
N TRP A 5 18.49 -2.78 0.32
CA TRP A 5 19.04 -2.10 -0.85
C TRP A 5 19.65 -0.76 -0.47
N LEU A 6 20.80 -0.82 0.23
CA LEU A 6 21.52 0.35 0.75
C LEU A 6 22.16 1.26 -0.32
N ASN A 7 21.71 1.20 -1.59
CA ASN A 7 22.24 2.08 -2.63
C ASN A 7 23.79 2.15 -2.62
N LYS A 8 24.35 3.34 -2.74
CA LYS A 8 25.79 3.60 -2.72
C LYS A 8 26.47 3.27 -1.38
N ASN A 9 25.72 3.10 -0.30
CA ASN A 9 26.24 2.77 1.02
C ASN A 9 26.42 1.24 1.25
N CYS A 10 26.10 0.42 0.25
CA CYS A 10 26.35 -1.02 0.31
C CYS A 10 27.84 -1.30 0.10
N GLU A 11 28.47 -2.04 0.99
CA GLU A 11 29.91 -2.41 0.89
C GLU A 11 30.24 -3.14 -0.42
N THR A 12 29.29 -3.90 -0.97
CA THR A 12 29.43 -4.64 -2.22
C THR A 12 28.90 -3.89 -3.44
N TYR A 13 28.61 -2.59 -3.33
CA TYR A 13 28.01 -1.81 -4.42
C TYR A 13 28.82 -1.88 -5.73
N SER A 14 30.14 -1.78 -5.67
CA SER A 14 31.03 -1.82 -6.84
C SER A 14 31.09 -3.18 -7.55
N THR A 15 30.90 -4.27 -6.80
CA THR A 15 30.92 -5.64 -7.30
C THR A 15 29.54 -6.22 -7.58
N CYS A 16 28.48 -5.53 -7.15
CA CYS A 16 27.10 -5.97 -7.26
C CYS A 16 26.65 -6.12 -8.72
N TYR A 17 26.25 -7.31 -9.12
CA TYR A 17 25.73 -7.61 -10.46
C TYR A 17 24.52 -6.78 -10.83
N TYR A 18 23.61 -6.56 -9.90
CA TYR A 18 22.42 -5.74 -10.13
C TYR A 18 22.78 -4.30 -10.57
N PHE A 19 23.71 -3.64 -9.87
CA PHE A 19 24.10 -2.28 -10.22
C PHE A 19 24.95 -2.22 -11.50
N LYS A 20 25.74 -3.25 -11.77
CA LYS A 20 26.48 -3.36 -13.04
C LYS A 20 25.53 -3.47 -14.22
N GLU A 21 24.53 -4.35 -14.14
CA GLU A 21 23.53 -4.51 -15.19
C GLU A 21 22.67 -3.26 -15.34
N ARG A 22 22.22 -2.66 -14.24
CA ARG A 22 21.44 -1.42 -14.30
C ARG A 22 22.18 -0.28 -15.00
N LYS A 23 23.51 -0.17 -14.86
CA LYS A 23 24.30 0.82 -15.62
C LYS A 23 24.26 0.55 -17.12
N ARG A 24 24.25 -0.70 -17.55
CA ARG A 24 24.18 -1.08 -18.97
C ARG A 24 22.83 -0.71 -19.61
N TRP A 25 21.75 -0.67 -18.83
CA TRP A 25 20.44 -0.27 -19.34
C TRP A 25 20.46 1.11 -19.98
N PHE A 26 21.23 2.04 -19.43
CA PHE A 26 21.30 3.43 -19.92
C PHE A 26 22.06 3.58 -21.25
N SER A 27 22.80 2.57 -21.65
CA SER A 27 23.52 2.54 -22.95
C SER A 27 22.89 1.56 -23.95
N ALA A 28 21.82 0.88 -23.57
CA ALA A 28 21.15 -0.09 -24.42
C ALA A 28 20.21 0.61 -25.42
N HIS A 29 20.22 0.16 -26.68
CA HIS A 29 19.26 0.59 -27.70
C HIS A 29 17.97 -0.22 -27.65
N LEU A 30 18.03 -1.44 -27.13
CA LEU A 30 16.89 -2.33 -26.90
C LEU A 30 16.99 -2.91 -25.50
N LEU A 31 15.89 -2.81 -24.73
CA LEU A 31 15.81 -3.34 -23.39
C LEU A 31 14.61 -4.30 -23.31
N ILE A 32 14.89 -5.57 -23.02
CA ILE A 32 13.85 -6.59 -22.81
C ILE A 32 13.60 -6.73 -21.32
N VAL A 33 12.36 -6.47 -20.92
CA VAL A 33 11.93 -6.51 -19.51
C VAL A 33 10.60 -7.25 -19.38
N ASN A 34 10.30 -7.77 -18.19
CA ASN A 34 8.98 -8.32 -17.94
C ASN A 34 7.96 -7.20 -17.66
N HIS A 35 6.67 -7.53 -17.81
CA HIS A 35 5.57 -6.59 -17.55
C HIS A 35 5.63 -5.97 -16.14
N HIS A 36 6.02 -6.75 -15.15
CA HIS A 36 6.12 -6.28 -13.77
C HIS A 36 7.13 -5.14 -13.61
N LEU A 37 8.30 -5.25 -14.23
CA LEU A 37 9.32 -4.19 -14.18
C LEU A 37 8.88 -2.95 -14.96
N PHE A 38 8.19 -3.13 -16.08
CA PHE A 38 7.59 -2.04 -16.84
C PHE A 38 6.55 -1.28 -16.00
N PHE A 39 5.58 -1.97 -15.41
CA PHE A 39 4.55 -1.31 -14.60
C PHE A 39 5.08 -0.76 -13.28
N ALA A 40 6.13 -1.36 -12.69
CA ALA A 40 6.85 -0.77 -11.56
C ALA A 40 7.49 0.57 -11.94
N ASN A 41 8.02 0.68 -13.18
CA ASN A 41 8.53 1.95 -13.70
C ASN A 41 7.43 2.99 -13.87
N VAL A 42 6.28 2.61 -14.42
CA VAL A 42 5.11 3.49 -14.55
C VAL A 42 4.63 3.96 -13.17
N ALA A 43 4.47 3.05 -12.22
CA ALA A 43 4.02 3.35 -10.85
C ALA A 43 4.99 4.26 -10.08
N SER A 44 6.28 4.25 -10.45
CA SER A 44 7.32 5.10 -9.86
C SER A 44 7.63 6.36 -10.66
N ASN A 45 6.75 6.75 -11.59
CA ASN A 45 6.93 7.91 -12.48
C ASN A 45 8.25 7.87 -13.28
N GLY A 46 8.64 6.69 -13.78
CA GLY A 46 9.82 6.53 -14.61
C GLY A 46 11.16 6.44 -13.85
N ALA A 47 11.14 6.14 -12.55
CA ALA A 47 12.34 6.09 -11.73
C ALA A 47 13.16 4.79 -11.88
N VAL A 48 12.62 3.76 -12.51
CA VAL A 48 13.24 2.42 -12.60
C VAL A 48 14.01 2.21 -13.88
N LEU A 49 13.39 2.49 -15.04
CA LEU A 49 13.95 2.27 -16.37
C LEU A 49 14.55 3.55 -16.96
N PRO A 50 15.50 3.47 -17.91
CA PRO A 50 15.89 4.60 -18.74
C PRO A 50 14.70 5.16 -19.52
N ARG A 51 14.86 6.37 -20.07
CA ARG A 51 13.87 6.91 -21.02
C ARG A 51 13.85 6.05 -22.28
N PHE A 52 12.67 5.86 -22.82
CA PHE A 52 12.43 5.09 -24.05
C PHE A 52 11.36 5.82 -24.90
N ASP A 53 11.42 5.63 -26.21
CA ASP A 53 10.49 6.28 -27.16
C ASP A 53 9.35 5.36 -27.57
N ALA A 54 9.55 4.03 -27.48
CA ALA A 54 8.54 3.04 -27.87
C ALA A 54 8.57 1.83 -26.95
N VAL A 55 7.43 1.16 -26.83
CA VAL A 55 7.25 -0.10 -26.10
C VAL A 55 6.52 -1.09 -26.98
N ILE A 56 7.03 -2.30 -27.03
CA ILE A 56 6.34 -3.44 -27.67
C ILE A 56 6.00 -4.44 -26.57
N PHE A 57 4.73 -4.75 -26.45
CA PHE A 57 4.28 -5.76 -25.50
C PHE A 57 4.13 -7.12 -26.20
N ASP A 58 4.81 -8.11 -25.69
CA ASP A 58 4.53 -9.52 -25.95
C ASP A 58 3.54 -10.04 -24.88
N GLU A 59 2.88 -11.16 -25.14
CA GLU A 59 1.89 -11.74 -24.21
C GLU A 59 0.86 -10.71 -23.72
N ALA A 60 0.26 -9.97 -24.65
CA ALA A 60 -0.62 -8.83 -24.36
C ALA A 60 -1.81 -9.14 -23.43
N GLN A 61 -2.24 -10.41 -23.36
CA GLN A 61 -3.29 -10.88 -22.44
C GLN A 61 -2.91 -10.70 -20.95
N ASN A 62 -1.62 -10.62 -20.63
CA ASN A 62 -1.13 -10.46 -19.25
C ASN A 62 -1.00 -8.99 -18.81
N ILE A 63 -1.20 -8.05 -19.73
CA ILE A 63 -1.03 -6.60 -19.45
C ILE A 63 -2.02 -6.12 -18.39
N GLU A 64 -3.30 -6.49 -18.52
CA GLU A 64 -4.35 -6.04 -17.60
C GLU A 64 -4.05 -6.48 -16.16
N GLU A 65 -3.69 -7.74 -15.96
CA GLU A 65 -3.37 -8.28 -14.64
C GLU A 65 -2.14 -7.60 -14.04
N SER A 66 -1.07 -7.47 -14.83
CA SER A 66 0.15 -6.82 -14.42
C SER A 66 -0.06 -5.35 -14.09
N ALA A 67 -0.79 -4.61 -14.93
CA ALA A 67 -1.13 -3.21 -14.70
C ALA A 67 -1.94 -3.03 -13.42
N THR A 68 -2.98 -3.86 -13.23
CA THR A 68 -3.83 -3.82 -12.03
C THR A 68 -3.02 -4.10 -10.75
N SER A 69 -2.06 -5.01 -10.81
CA SER A 69 -1.20 -5.33 -9.67
C SER A 69 -0.34 -4.15 -9.21
N PHE A 70 0.13 -3.31 -10.14
CA PHE A 70 1.04 -2.19 -9.84
C PHE A 70 0.34 -0.84 -9.71
N LEU A 71 -0.66 -0.58 -10.53
CA LEU A 71 -1.36 0.70 -10.59
C LEU A 71 -2.66 0.70 -9.78
N GLY A 72 -3.17 -0.48 -9.44
CA GLY A 72 -4.38 -0.65 -8.64
C GLY A 72 -4.17 -0.32 -7.17
N LEU A 73 -5.23 0.15 -6.53
CA LEU A 73 -5.27 0.29 -5.08
C LEU A 73 -5.68 -1.04 -4.44
N LYS A 74 -4.86 -1.52 -3.52
CA LYS A 74 -5.14 -2.74 -2.76
C LYS A 74 -5.42 -2.39 -1.30
N ILE A 75 -6.64 -2.62 -0.87
CA ILE A 75 -7.08 -2.40 0.51
C ILE A 75 -7.50 -3.74 1.09
N SER A 76 -7.05 -4.07 2.30
CA SER A 76 -7.47 -5.24 3.04
C SER A 76 -7.76 -4.89 4.50
N ASN A 77 -8.65 -5.64 5.14
CA ASN A 77 -8.92 -5.54 6.57
C ASN A 77 -7.64 -5.73 7.40
N SER A 78 -6.81 -6.72 7.06
CA SER A 78 -5.54 -7.00 7.73
C SER A 78 -4.57 -5.82 7.68
N TYR A 79 -4.49 -5.11 6.53
CA TYR A 79 -3.66 -3.92 6.40
C TYR A 79 -4.15 -2.78 7.29
N LEU A 80 -5.47 -2.55 7.34
CA LEU A 80 -6.06 -1.53 8.18
C LEU A 80 -5.88 -1.87 9.67
N TYR A 81 -6.08 -3.13 10.07
CA TYR A 81 -5.82 -3.57 11.45
C TYR A 81 -4.35 -3.40 11.82
N TYR A 82 -3.41 -3.77 10.96
CA TYR A 82 -2.00 -3.56 11.20
C TYR A 82 -1.66 -2.08 11.42
N PHE A 83 -2.24 -1.18 10.63
CA PHE A 83 -2.05 0.25 10.80
C PHE A 83 -2.61 0.76 12.14
N LEU A 84 -3.85 0.36 12.50
CA LEU A 84 -4.49 0.74 13.75
C LEU A 84 -3.74 0.17 14.96
N ASP A 85 -3.21 -1.05 14.87
CA ASP A 85 -2.42 -1.68 15.95
C ASP A 85 -1.10 -0.95 16.19
N ARG A 86 -0.50 -0.38 15.15
CA ARG A 86 0.67 0.47 15.32
C ARG A 86 0.35 1.77 16.06
N LEU A 87 -0.84 2.32 15.87
CA LEU A 87 -1.31 3.47 16.65
C LEU A 87 -1.64 3.05 18.07
N TYR A 88 -2.57 2.12 18.24
CA TYR A 88 -2.96 1.60 19.55
C TYR A 88 -3.72 0.27 19.46
N HIS A 89 -3.23 -0.74 20.16
CA HIS A 89 -3.88 -2.03 20.32
C HIS A 89 -4.52 -2.13 21.72
N SER A 90 -5.82 -2.10 21.81
CA SER A 90 -6.57 -1.99 23.08
C SER A 90 -6.29 -3.13 24.06
N ARG A 91 -6.21 -4.39 23.57
CA ARG A 91 -6.03 -5.58 24.42
C ARG A 91 -4.61 -5.68 24.99
N THR A 92 -3.57 -5.38 24.17
CA THR A 92 -2.17 -5.47 24.63
C THR A 92 -1.66 -4.15 25.20
N ARG A 93 -2.42 -3.06 25.03
CA ARG A 93 -2.06 -1.69 25.42
C ARG A 93 -0.72 -1.23 24.83
N LYS A 94 -0.38 -1.70 23.63
CA LYS A 94 0.85 -1.35 22.90
C LYS A 94 0.51 -0.48 21.69
N GLY A 95 1.52 0.27 21.21
CA GLY A 95 1.43 1.14 20.04
C GLY A 95 2.05 2.50 20.32
N LEU A 96 2.08 3.37 19.31
CA LEU A 96 2.66 4.71 19.41
C LEU A 96 1.98 5.53 20.51
N LEU A 97 0.64 5.52 20.55
CA LEU A 97 -0.15 6.27 21.53
C LEU A 97 -0.01 5.74 22.96
N SER A 98 0.55 4.56 23.19
CA SER A 98 0.79 4.05 24.54
C SER A 98 2.01 4.68 25.22
N ARG A 99 2.90 5.31 24.45
CA ARG A 99 4.17 5.91 24.93
C ARG A 99 4.06 7.40 25.22
N ILE A 100 2.90 7.99 24.99
CA ILE A 100 2.66 9.43 25.11
C ILE A 100 1.77 9.65 26.32
N GLU A 101 2.23 10.49 27.23
CA GLU A 101 1.52 10.92 28.43
C GLU A 101 0.91 12.31 28.17
N HIS A 102 -0.32 12.33 27.67
CA HIS A 102 -1.08 13.56 27.43
C HIS A 102 -2.58 13.24 27.50
N ASP A 103 -3.37 14.12 28.08
CA ASP A 103 -4.81 13.90 28.29
C ASP A 103 -5.57 13.65 26.98
N TYR A 104 -5.18 14.31 25.90
CA TYR A 104 -5.77 14.15 24.58
C TYR A 104 -5.57 12.74 23.97
N VAL A 105 -4.57 12.00 24.45
CA VAL A 105 -4.27 10.65 23.94
C VAL A 105 -5.37 9.66 24.24
N LEU A 106 -6.12 9.85 25.35
CA LEU A 106 -7.30 9.00 25.63
C LEU A 106 -8.35 9.15 24.55
N HIS A 107 -8.59 10.36 24.06
CA HIS A 107 -9.51 10.62 22.96
C HIS A 107 -9.04 9.92 21.67
N LEU A 108 -7.75 10.04 21.32
CA LEU A 108 -7.18 9.35 20.15
C LEU A 108 -7.28 7.83 20.25
N ARG A 109 -7.03 7.23 21.42
CA ARG A 109 -7.19 5.79 21.65
C ARG A 109 -8.64 5.35 21.43
N ASN A 110 -9.62 6.13 21.88
CA ASN A 110 -11.03 5.87 21.66
C ASN A 110 -11.39 5.94 20.17
N GLN A 111 -10.91 6.94 19.46
CA GLN A 111 -11.12 7.06 18.01
C GLN A 111 -10.51 5.89 17.23
N VAL A 112 -9.33 5.39 17.60
CA VAL A 112 -8.77 4.16 17.01
C VAL A 112 -9.72 2.99 17.20
N GLY A 113 -10.38 2.87 18.37
CA GLY A 113 -11.40 1.86 18.62
C GLY A 113 -12.63 2.00 17.72
N VAL A 114 -13.12 3.23 17.50
CA VAL A 114 -14.25 3.52 16.60
C VAL A 114 -13.92 3.13 15.16
N VAL A 115 -12.73 3.53 14.66
CA VAL A 115 -12.28 3.15 13.32
C VAL A 115 -12.17 1.64 13.17
N ARG A 116 -11.64 0.93 14.16
CA ARG A 116 -11.53 -0.53 14.16
C ARG A 116 -12.88 -1.19 13.99
N LYS A 117 -13.89 -0.74 14.75
CA LYS A 117 -15.25 -1.26 14.65
C LYS A 117 -15.89 -0.96 13.29
N ALA A 118 -15.64 0.23 12.75
CA ALA A 118 -16.12 0.59 11.41
C ALA A 118 -15.49 -0.30 10.31
N VAL A 119 -14.18 -0.60 10.39
CA VAL A 119 -13.49 -1.54 9.51
C VAL A 119 -14.10 -2.93 9.60
N GLU A 120 -14.30 -3.46 10.81
CA GLU A 120 -14.88 -4.76 11.03
C GLU A 120 -16.28 -4.86 10.40
N THR A 121 -17.15 -3.87 10.68
CA THR A 121 -18.51 -3.84 10.15
C THR A 121 -18.54 -3.72 8.62
N PHE A 122 -17.68 -2.88 8.05
CA PHE A 122 -17.62 -2.69 6.59
C PHE A 122 -17.22 -3.98 5.87
N PHE A 123 -16.15 -4.64 6.31
CA PHE A 123 -15.71 -5.88 5.68
C PHE A 123 -16.67 -7.04 5.94
N ALA A 124 -17.34 -7.09 7.09
CA ALA A 124 -18.39 -8.07 7.36
C ALA A 124 -19.55 -7.93 6.36
N ARG A 125 -20.01 -6.69 6.09
CA ARG A 125 -21.04 -6.42 5.07
C ARG A 125 -20.61 -6.82 3.66
N ILE A 126 -19.35 -6.59 3.29
CA ILE A 126 -18.82 -7.04 1.99
C ILE A 126 -18.92 -8.56 1.88
N VAL A 127 -18.51 -9.28 2.92
CA VAL A 127 -18.57 -10.75 2.93
C VAL A 127 -20.02 -11.25 2.91
N GLU A 128 -20.92 -10.61 3.63
CA GLU A 128 -22.34 -10.96 3.65
C GLU A 128 -23.00 -10.78 2.27
N GLU A 129 -22.74 -9.65 1.61
CA GLU A 129 -23.36 -9.29 0.34
C GLU A 129 -22.74 -10.04 -0.85
N TYR A 130 -21.41 -10.15 -0.89
CA TYR A 130 -20.66 -10.63 -2.06
C TYR A 130 -19.93 -11.96 -1.83
N GLY A 131 -19.75 -12.42 -0.59
CA GLY A 131 -18.90 -13.58 -0.25
C GLY A 131 -19.49 -14.95 -0.58
N LYS A 132 -20.58 -15.04 -1.32
CA LYS A 132 -21.45 -16.24 -1.37
C LYS A 132 -20.90 -17.46 -2.08
N LYS A 133 -19.86 -17.44 -2.89
CA LYS A 133 -19.31 -18.67 -3.51
C LYS A 133 -17.92 -18.56 -4.13
N ASP A 134 -17.47 -17.41 -4.58
CA ASP A 134 -16.21 -17.30 -5.32
C ASP A 134 -15.14 -16.60 -4.50
N LEU A 135 -13.92 -17.14 -4.53
CA LEU A 135 -12.74 -16.55 -3.87
C LEU A 135 -12.35 -15.19 -4.49
N VAL A 136 -12.77 -14.95 -5.75
CA VAL A 136 -12.51 -13.71 -6.48
C VAL A 136 -13.78 -13.29 -7.21
N LEU A 137 -14.26 -12.09 -6.95
CA LEU A 137 -15.39 -11.49 -7.63
C LEU A 137 -14.94 -10.22 -8.37
N ARG A 138 -15.15 -10.16 -9.68
CA ARG A 138 -14.93 -8.95 -10.48
C ARG A 138 -16.21 -8.11 -10.50
N LEU A 139 -16.12 -6.91 -9.95
CA LEU A 139 -17.23 -5.95 -9.93
C LEU A 139 -17.09 -4.95 -11.08
N TYR A 140 -18.12 -4.84 -11.90
CA TYR A 140 -18.20 -3.86 -13.01
C TYR A 140 -18.98 -2.58 -12.64
N LYS A 141 -19.54 -2.55 -11.43
CA LYS A 141 -20.25 -1.39 -10.87
C LYS A 141 -19.73 -1.14 -9.46
N PRO A 142 -19.84 0.10 -8.97
CA PRO A 142 -19.52 0.39 -7.57
C PRO A 142 -20.30 -0.53 -6.62
N ILE A 143 -19.68 -0.91 -5.52
CA ILE A 143 -20.35 -1.68 -4.46
C ILE A 143 -21.47 -0.84 -3.85
N ALA A 144 -22.63 -1.45 -3.62
CA ALA A 144 -23.81 -0.81 -3.00
C ALA A 144 -23.72 -0.87 -1.47
N ILE A 145 -22.54 -0.64 -0.91
CA ILE A 145 -22.29 -0.64 0.54
C ILE A 145 -21.79 0.74 0.94
N ASP A 146 -22.42 1.35 1.95
CA ASP A 146 -21.96 2.61 2.49
C ASP A 146 -20.53 2.54 3.02
N ASN A 147 -19.73 3.54 2.72
CA ASN A 147 -18.35 3.61 3.21
C ASN A 147 -18.33 4.03 4.69
N LEU A 148 -18.55 3.06 5.58
CA LEU A 148 -18.56 3.27 7.03
C LEU A 148 -17.20 3.68 7.60
N ILE A 149 -16.11 3.48 6.85
CA ILE A 149 -14.74 3.75 7.31
C ILE A 149 -14.38 5.22 7.12
N TYR A 150 -14.94 5.89 6.11
CA TYR A 150 -14.50 7.21 5.69
C TYR A 150 -14.55 8.27 6.80
N PHE A 151 -15.70 8.45 7.43
CA PHE A 151 -15.86 9.49 8.45
C PHE A 151 -15.03 9.22 9.72
N PRO A 152 -15.06 8.02 10.32
CA PRO A 152 -14.21 7.75 11.47
C PRO A 152 -12.70 7.86 11.19
N MET A 153 -12.27 7.47 9.99
CA MET A 153 -10.86 7.60 9.58
C MET A 153 -10.46 9.07 9.40
N LYS A 154 -11.35 9.88 8.82
CA LYS A 154 -11.14 11.31 8.64
C LYS A 154 -11.03 12.02 10.00
N GLU A 155 -11.94 11.75 10.93
CA GLU A 155 -11.88 12.29 12.28
C GLU A 155 -10.58 11.92 13.01
N LEU A 156 -10.18 10.64 12.94
CA LEU A 156 -8.92 10.19 13.51
C LEU A 156 -7.73 10.93 12.89
N HIS A 157 -7.73 11.11 11.57
CA HIS A 157 -6.67 11.83 10.86
C HIS A 157 -6.58 13.30 11.33
N GLU A 158 -7.71 14.00 11.40
CA GLU A 158 -7.77 15.40 11.84
C GLU A 158 -7.32 15.54 13.30
N SER A 159 -7.75 14.61 14.16
CA SER A 159 -7.34 14.61 15.57
C SER A 159 -5.85 14.35 15.76
N LEU A 160 -5.27 13.44 14.96
CA LEU A 160 -3.82 13.19 14.98
C LEU A 160 -3.04 14.40 14.47
N LYS A 161 -3.52 15.07 13.43
CA LYS A 161 -2.90 16.29 12.89
C LYS A 161 -2.94 17.45 13.90
N ASN A 162 -4.04 17.62 14.59
CA ASN A 162 -4.16 18.64 15.64
C ASN A 162 -3.21 18.34 16.81
N PHE A 163 -3.03 17.05 17.13
CA PHE A 163 -2.10 16.65 18.19
C PHE A 163 -0.62 16.88 17.81
N GLU A 164 -0.25 16.75 16.52
CA GLU A 164 1.11 17.04 16.04
C GLU A 164 1.46 18.53 16.15
N GLY A 165 0.46 19.41 16.15
CA GLY A 165 0.61 20.86 16.28
C GLY A 165 0.64 21.39 17.72
N MET A 166 0.43 20.51 18.72
CA MET A 166 0.48 20.83 20.16
C MET A 166 1.86 20.53 20.72
#